data_7b56b76e22046dbba3e8f2f6b93cc8d2
#
_entry.id   7b56b76e22046dbba3e8f2f6b93cc8d2
#
_cell.length_a   1.000
_cell.length_b   1.000
_cell.length_c   1.000
_cell.angle_alpha   90.00
_cell.angle_beta   90.00
_cell.angle_gamma   90.00
#
_symmetry.space_group_name_H-M   'P 1'
#
loop_
_entity.id
_entity.type
_entity.pdbx_description
1 polymer ?
#
loop_
_entity_poly.entity_id
_entity_poly.type
_entity_poly.pdbx_seq_one_letter_code
_entity_poly.pdbx_strand_id
1 'polypeptide(L)'
;MGARETTMGGQMKTKAVAMFVVGVCIMAWGCGVSTQQAEAQFRVLEEIYIAPGTAEEFEAASKARTARMVAGNVAFGRLVSVTNDGVYRFVTQLEEDFSSVAEWREQIAAMPASPTPGSVAGIIDHIDRSIWQNRPDLSHVPESLRLENNEIGFVHDIRLYPNFGAVEEVAEIFRKITALNVSSNLNSRRLVAELVVGPETPVLSVTWVARDREDYYAQRAQDGEAMGEEYQELVNQLLRLCRKFEQQDYTARQDLGYQPSN
;
A
#
# COMPACT_ATOMS: atom_id res chain seq x y z
N MET A 1 32.16 -32.82 -61.78
CA MET A 1 33.35 -33.38 -61.13
C MET A 1 33.17 -33.20 -59.67
N GLY A 2 32.78 -34.11 -58.99
CA GLY A 2 33.24 -35.34 -58.40
C GLY A 2 33.20 -35.10 -56.89
N ALA A 3 32.29 -35.63 -56.21
CA ALA A 3 32.19 -36.94 -55.55
C ALA A 3 33.07 -37.07 -54.29
N ARG A 4 32.48 -37.38 -53.21
CA ARG A 4 32.40 -38.54 -52.29
C ARG A 4 32.24 -38.07 -50.86
N GLU A 5 31.12 -38.39 -50.19
CA GLU A 5 30.86 -39.58 -49.34
C GLU A 5 32.05 -39.95 -48.42
N THR A 6 31.80 -39.96 -47.13
CA THR A 6 31.89 -41.19 -46.33
C THR A 6 31.33 -41.01 -44.90
N THR A 7 30.42 -41.86 -44.57
CA THR A 7 29.77 -42.36 -43.36
C THR A 7 30.76 -42.84 -42.28
N MET A 8 30.31 -42.87 -41.04
CA MET A 8 30.41 -43.88 -39.95
C MET A 8 30.30 -43.14 -38.63
N GLY A 9 29.39 -43.34 -37.72
CA GLY A 9 28.91 -44.60 -37.18
C GLY A 9 29.45 -44.73 -35.77
N GLY A 10 28.64 -44.54 -34.79
CA GLY A 10 29.04 -44.69 -33.40
C GLY A 10 27.87 -44.59 -32.43
N GLN A 11 27.02 -45.62 -32.39
CA GLN A 11 26.08 -45.84 -31.30
C GLN A 11 26.86 -46.22 -30.02
N MET A 12 26.67 -45.43 -28.97
CA MET A 12 26.98 -45.91 -27.62
C MET A 12 25.75 -45.87 -26.76
N LYS A 13 25.25 -47.06 -26.51
CA LYS A 13 24.21 -47.39 -25.53
C LYS A 13 24.79 -47.20 -24.14
N THR A 14 24.24 -46.33 -23.36
CA THR A 14 24.51 -46.28 -21.91
C THR A 14 23.20 -46.50 -21.16
N LYS A 15 23.25 -47.50 -20.30
CA LYS A 15 22.16 -48.11 -19.55
C LYS A 15 21.59 -47.12 -18.50
N ALA A 16 20.28 -47.07 -18.45
CA ALA A 16 19.51 -46.49 -17.37
C ALA A 16 19.79 -47.22 -16.05
N VAL A 17 20.20 -46.48 -15.02
CA VAL A 17 20.11 -46.88 -13.62
C VAL A 17 18.98 -46.05 -12.99
N ALA A 18 17.85 -46.73 -12.81
CA ALA A 18 16.73 -46.18 -12.04
C ALA A 18 17.08 -46.24 -10.56
N MET A 19 17.30 -45.10 -9.95
CA MET A 19 17.42 -44.96 -8.49
C MET A 19 16.10 -44.37 -7.96
N PHE A 20 15.28 -45.28 -7.39
CA PHE A 20 14.05 -44.98 -6.67
C PHE A 20 14.46 -44.31 -5.34
N VAL A 21 14.29 -43.00 -5.24
CA VAL A 21 14.30 -42.29 -3.93
C VAL A 21 12.86 -42.04 -3.53
N VAL A 22 12.40 -42.84 -2.59
CA VAL A 22 11.13 -42.59 -1.86
C VAL A 22 11.36 -41.37 -0.96
N GLY A 23 10.94 -40.21 -1.43
CA GLY A 23 10.89 -38.98 -0.63
C GLY A 23 9.53 -38.87 0.03
N VAL A 24 9.52 -38.99 1.33
CA VAL A 24 8.37 -38.74 2.22
C VAL A 24 7.92 -37.29 2.02
N CYS A 25 6.76 -37.09 1.40
CA CYS A 25 6.07 -35.80 1.38
C CYS A 25 5.50 -35.54 2.77
N ILE A 26 6.22 -34.77 3.57
CA ILE A 26 5.64 -34.09 4.72
C ILE A 26 4.84 -32.91 4.14
N MET A 27 3.52 -33.10 4.07
CA MET A 27 2.60 -31.98 3.82
C MET A 27 2.57 -31.10 5.08
N ALA A 28 3.46 -30.11 5.11
CA ALA A 28 3.29 -28.97 5.98
C ALA A 28 2.21 -28.08 5.34
N TRP A 29 0.99 -28.20 5.82
CA TRP A 29 -0.03 -27.18 5.65
C TRP A 29 0.43 -25.93 6.40
N GLY A 30 1.32 -25.17 5.79
CA GLY A 30 1.56 -23.81 6.18
C GLY A 30 0.40 -22.99 5.64
N CYS A 31 -0.46 -22.50 6.52
CA CYS A 31 -1.32 -21.36 6.23
C CYS A 31 -0.39 -20.20 5.83
N GLY A 32 -0.15 -20.06 4.52
CA GLY A 32 0.51 -18.89 3.98
C GLY A 32 -0.43 -17.72 4.15
N VAL A 33 -0.28 -17.00 5.26
CA VAL A 33 -0.80 -15.64 5.36
C VAL A 33 -0.07 -14.86 4.28
N SER A 34 -0.80 -14.54 3.23
CA SER A 34 -0.31 -13.76 2.10
C SER A 34 0.18 -12.40 2.61
N THR A 35 1.49 -12.24 2.66
CA THR A 35 2.19 -10.97 2.90
C THR A 35 2.11 -10.02 1.69
N GLN A 36 1.06 -10.15 0.88
CA GLN A 36 0.88 -9.49 -0.41
C GLN A 36 0.77 -7.97 -0.37
N GLN A 37 0.74 -7.36 0.83
CA GLN A 37 0.67 -5.90 0.96
C GLN A 37 2.03 -5.17 0.86
N ALA A 38 3.16 -5.89 0.85
CA ALA A 38 4.49 -5.29 0.75
C ALA A 38 4.93 -5.05 -0.72
N GLU A 39 4.25 -5.62 -1.70
CA GLU A 39 4.68 -5.64 -3.10
C GLU A 39 4.05 -4.56 -3.98
N ALA A 40 2.96 -3.93 -3.57
CA ALA A 40 2.39 -2.84 -4.36
C ALA A 40 3.37 -1.66 -4.43
N GLN A 41 4.04 -1.50 -5.58
CA GLN A 41 5.04 -0.46 -5.77
C GLN A 41 4.42 0.93 -5.87
N PHE A 42 3.23 1.04 -6.47
CA PHE A 42 2.51 2.30 -6.62
C PHE A 42 1.11 2.27 -6.00
N ARG A 43 0.60 3.45 -5.70
CA ARG A 43 -0.79 3.66 -5.30
C ARG A 43 -1.33 4.96 -5.87
N VAL A 44 -2.59 4.97 -6.27
CA VAL A 44 -3.35 6.18 -6.56
C VAL A 44 -4.06 6.61 -5.29
N LEU A 45 -3.85 7.85 -4.90
CA LEU A 45 -4.58 8.52 -3.83
C LEU A 45 -5.56 9.52 -4.44
N GLU A 46 -6.83 9.41 -4.07
CA GLU A 46 -7.88 10.38 -4.40
C GLU A 46 -8.42 10.96 -3.09
N GLU A 47 -8.28 12.27 -2.92
CA GLU A 47 -8.91 13.02 -1.83
C GLU A 47 -10.16 13.70 -2.41
N ILE A 48 -11.33 13.29 -1.94
CA ILE A 48 -12.62 13.71 -2.48
C ILE A 48 -13.29 14.64 -1.48
N TYR A 49 -13.49 15.86 -1.90
CA TYR A 49 -14.18 16.90 -1.18
C TYR A 49 -15.64 16.90 -1.61
N ILE A 50 -16.53 16.73 -0.66
CA ILE A 50 -17.98 16.66 -0.93
C ILE A 50 -18.67 17.98 -0.53
N ALA A 51 -19.76 18.28 -1.21
CA ALA A 51 -20.58 19.43 -0.86
C ALA A 51 -21.20 19.27 0.54
N PRO A 52 -21.33 20.33 1.33
CA PRO A 52 -21.92 20.26 2.66
C PRO A 52 -23.32 19.61 2.65
N GLY A 53 -23.53 18.65 3.56
CA GLY A 53 -24.82 17.96 3.71
C GLY A 53 -25.06 16.79 2.76
N THR A 54 -24.10 16.43 1.89
CA THR A 54 -24.26 15.35 0.89
C THR A 54 -23.56 14.04 1.27
N ALA A 55 -23.09 13.89 2.51
CA ALA A 55 -22.34 12.72 2.95
C ALA A 55 -23.07 11.40 2.76
N GLU A 56 -24.36 11.32 3.14
CA GLU A 56 -25.17 10.11 3.00
C GLU A 56 -25.33 9.70 1.54
N GLU A 57 -25.58 10.67 0.65
CA GLU A 57 -25.73 10.43 -0.78
C GLU A 57 -24.42 9.97 -1.40
N PHE A 58 -23.29 10.59 -1.00
CA PHE A 58 -21.96 10.21 -1.44
C PHE A 58 -21.61 8.78 -1.01
N GLU A 59 -21.89 8.43 0.25
CA GLU A 59 -21.63 7.10 0.77
C GLU A 59 -22.49 6.03 0.09
N ALA A 60 -23.78 6.33 -0.17
CA ALA A 60 -24.66 5.44 -0.91
C ALA A 60 -24.13 5.19 -2.34
N ALA A 61 -23.68 6.25 -3.03
CA ALA A 61 -23.06 6.14 -4.34
C ALA A 61 -21.75 5.36 -4.31
N SER A 62 -20.94 5.57 -3.26
CA SER A 62 -19.68 4.84 -3.06
C SER A 62 -19.92 3.34 -2.81
N LYS A 63 -20.92 2.96 -1.99
CA LYS A 63 -21.32 1.56 -1.78
C LYS A 63 -21.81 0.91 -3.08
N ALA A 64 -22.62 1.64 -3.87
CA ALA A 64 -23.06 1.17 -5.18
C ALA A 64 -21.87 0.96 -6.14
N ARG A 65 -20.85 1.84 -6.09
CA ARG A 65 -19.60 1.65 -6.86
C ARG A 65 -18.82 0.42 -6.40
N THR A 66 -18.68 0.20 -5.10
CA THR A 66 -18.06 -1.00 -4.54
C THR A 66 -18.77 -2.28 -4.99
N ALA A 67 -20.11 -2.31 -4.96
CA ALA A 67 -20.88 -3.45 -5.46
C ALA A 67 -20.62 -3.73 -6.95
N ARG A 68 -20.43 -2.69 -7.78
CA ARG A 68 -20.06 -2.85 -9.19
C ARG A 68 -18.62 -3.34 -9.37
N MET A 69 -17.68 -2.94 -8.52
CA MET A 69 -16.31 -3.47 -8.53
C MET A 69 -16.32 -4.98 -8.25
N VAL A 70 -17.12 -5.41 -7.27
CA VAL A 70 -17.34 -6.83 -6.97
C VAL A 70 -17.93 -7.55 -8.19
N ALA A 71 -18.99 -7.04 -8.77
CA ALA A 71 -19.67 -7.66 -9.93
C ALA A 71 -18.78 -7.69 -11.18
N GLY A 72 -17.91 -6.69 -11.36
CA GLY A 72 -16.95 -6.59 -12.46
C GLY A 72 -15.64 -7.34 -12.20
N ASN A 73 -15.49 -7.98 -11.03
CA ASN A 73 -14.26 -8.66 -10.61
C ASN A 73 -13.00 -7.79 -10.84
N VAL A 74 -13.06 -6.52 -10.39
CA VAL A 74 -11.94 -5.58 -10.53
C VAL A 74 -10.74 -6.11 -9.77
N ALA A 75 -9.57 -6.15 -10.40
CA ALA A 75 -8.35 -6.70 -9.80
C ALA A 75 -7.72 -5.80 -8.73
N PHE A 76 -8.04 -4.51 -8.72
CA PHE A 76 -7.40 -3.51 -7.84
C PHE A 76 -8.20 -3.26 -6.56
N GLY A 77 -7.56 -3.50 -5.42
CA GLY A 77 -8.14 -3.20 -4.10
C GLY A 77 -8.26 -1.68 -3.86
N ARG A 78 -9.27 -1.30 -3.06
CA ARG A 78 -9.51 0.09 -2.68
C ARG A 78 -9.75 0.22 -1.19
N LEU A 79 -8.87 0.92 -0.51
CA LEU A 79 -9.02 1.30 0.89
C LEU A 79 -9.70 2.67 0.96
N VAL A 80 -10.59 2.85 1.94
CA VAL A 80 -11.30 4.12 2.13
C VAL A 80 -11.18 4.57 3.58
N SER A 81 -10.94 5.86 3.75
CA SER A 81 -10.96 6.53 5.04
C SER A 81 -11.53 7.93 4.90
N VAL A 82 -11.94 8.54 6.01
CA VAL A 82 -12.56 9.87 6.04
C VAL A 82 -11.98 10.69 7.18
N THR A 83 -11.71 11.96 6.92
CA THR A 83 -11.30 12.93 7.94
C THR A 83 -12.50 13.41 8.77
N ASN A 84 -12.23 14.07 9.89
CA ASN A 84 -13.30 14.63 10.74
C ASN A 84 -14.07 15.76 10.06
N ASP A 85 -13.48 16.43 9.10
CA ASP A 85 -14.09 17.50 8.29
C ASP A 85 -14.74 17.00 6.99
N GLY A 86 -14.82 15.66 6.82
CA GLY A 86 -15.59 15.03 5.76
C GLY A 86 -14.86 14.88 4.41
N VAL A 87 -13.53 14.97 4.40
CA VAL A 87 -12.75 14.62 3.19
C VAL A 87 -12.56 13.11 3.10
N TYR A 88 -13.04 12.50 2.03
CA TYR A 88 -12.88 11.07 1.79
C TYR A 88 -11.59 10.78 1.04
N ARG A 89 -10.79 9.89 1.60
CA ARG A 89 -9.53 9.43 1.02
C ARG A 89 -9.70 8.03 0.48
N PHE A 90 -9.49 7.86 -0.81
CA PHE A 90 -9.50 6.58 -1.51
C PHE A 90 -8.07 6.22 -1.92
N VAL A 91 -7.60 5.06 -1.48
CA VAL A 91 -6.28 4.54 -1.83
C VAL A 91 -6.45 3.28 -2.65
N THR A 92 -6.11 3.33 -3.93
CA THR A 92 -6.08 2.17 -4.82
C THR A 92 -4.66 1.66 -4.88
N GLN A 93 -4.45 0.41 -4.48
CA GLN A 93 -3.18 -0.28 -4.62
C GLN A 93 -2.99 -0.67 -6.10
N LEU A 94 -1.84 -0.33 -6.65
CA LEU A 94 -1.43 -0.70 -8.00
C LEU A 94 -0.29 -1.72 -7.92
N GLU A 95 -0.07 -2.45 -9.01
CA GLU A 95 1.05 -3.36 -9.13
C GLU A 95 2.34 -2.61 -9.57
N GLU A 96 3.36 -3.33 -9.98
CA GLU A 96 4.77 -2.95 -10.04
C GLU A 96 5.13 -1.74 -10.91
N ASP A 97 4.28 -1.27 -11.83
CA ASP A 97 4.64 -0.18 -12.73
C ASP A 97 3.49 0.78 -13.08
N PHE A 98 3.82 1.83 -13.82
CA PHE A 98 2.84 2.81 -14.29
C PHE A 98 1.83 2.26 -15.30
N SER A 99 2.06 1.09 -15.92
CA SER A 99 1.08 0.46 -16.83
C SER A 99 -0.17 0.06 -16.07
N SER A 100 -0.04 -0.32 -14.80
CA SER A 100 -1.16 -0.64 -13.92
C SER A 100 -2.15 0.53 -13.71
N VAL A 101 -1.71 1.78 -13.90
CA VAL A 101 -2.61 2.95 -13.91
C VAL A 101 -3.56 2.91 -15.11
N ALA A 102 -3.05 2.52 -16.28
CA ALA A 102 -3.87 2.40 -17.49
C ALA A 102 -4.86 1.23 -17.34
N GLU A 103 -4.39 0.08 -16.88
CA GLU A 103 -5.21 -1.11 -16.62
C GLU A 103 -6.32 -0.82 -15.59
N TRP A 104 -5.98 -0.17 -14.49
CA TRP A 104 -6.96 0.29 -13.52
C TRP A 104 -8.05 1.16 -14.15
N ARG A 105 -7.66 2.14 -14.99
CA ARG A 105 -8.62 3.00 -15.70
C ARG A 105 -9.51 2.21 -16.64
N GLU A 106 -8.95 1.29 -17.40
CA GLU A 106 -9.70 0.41 -18.30
C GLU A 106 -10.70 -0.45 -17.55
N GLN A 107 -10.30 -1.10 -16.45
CA GLN A 107 -11.18 -1.92 -15.62
C GLN A 107 -12.32 -1.08 -15.02
N ILE A 108 -12.02 0.12 -14.52
CA ILE A 108 -13.04 1.03 -14.00
C ILE A 108 -14.00 1.48 -15.11
N ALA A 109 -13.51 1.74 -16.33
CA ALA A 109 -14.34 2.11 -17.48
C ALA A 109 -15.22 0.94 -17.97
N ALA A 110 -14.74 -0.29 -17.85
CA ALA A 110 -15.45 -1.51 -18.24
C ALA A 110 -16.50 -1.98 -17.20
N MET A 111 -16.52 -1.38 -16.00
CA MET A 111 -17.51 -1.75 -14.98
C MET A 111 -18.95 -1.59 -15.50
N PRO A 112 -19.87 -2.46 -15.06
CA PRO A 112 -21.29 -2.31 -15.39
C PRO A 112 -21.81 -0.90 -15.08
N ALA A 113 -22.65 -0.36 -15.96
CA ALA A 113 -23.25 0.95 -15.73
C ALA A 113 -23.98 1.01 -14.40
N SER A 114 -23.99 2.20 -13.77
CA SER A 114 -24.77 2.37 -12.55
C SER A 114 -26.27 2.19 -12.85
N PRO A 115 -26.99 1.31 -12.11
CA PRO A 115 -28.41 1.19 -12.27
C PRO A 115 -29.17 2.46 -11.82
N THR A 116 -28.51 3.29 -11.03
CA THR A 116 -29.04 4.58 -10.59
C THR A 116 -28.24 5.67 -11.30
N PRO A 117 -28.83 6.43 -12.22
CA PRO A 117 -28.19 7.61 -12.80
C PRO A 117 -28.21 8.75 -11.76
N GLY A 118 -27.56 8.53 -10.63
CA GLY A 118 -27.23 9.59 -9.69
C GLY A 118 -25.97 10.24 -10.20
N SER A 119 -26.13 11.37 -10.85
CA SER A 119 -25.02 12.26 -11.11
C SER A 119 -24.39 12.59 -9.76
N VAL A 120 -23.14 12.21 -9.54
CA VAL A 120 -22.33 12.75 -8.41
C VAL A 120 -22.02 14.26 -8.66
N ALA A 121 -22.49 14.80 -9.77
CA ALA A 121 -22.48 16.23 -10.05
C ALA A 121 -23.33 16.96 -9.00
N GLY A 122 -22.71 17.87 -8.28
CA GLY A 122 -23.33 18.57 -7.13
C GLY A 122 -23.13 17.90 -5.77
N ILE A 123 -22.69 16.61 -5.73
CA ILE A 123 -22.27 15.94 -4.50
C ILE A 123 -20.77 16.13 -4.27
N ILE A 124 -19.95 16.00 -5.31
CA ILE A 124 -18.51 16.20 -5.26
C ILE A 124 -18.20 17.63 -5.64
N ASP A 125 -17.48 18.35 -4.77
CA ASP A 125 -16.96 19.68 -5.05
C ASP A 125 -15.72 19.58 -5.95
N HIS A 126 -14.70 18.87 -5.48
CA HIS A 126 -13.50 18.57 -6.27
C HIS A 126 -12.81 17.29 -5.82
N ILE A 127 -11.85 16.84 -6.62
CA ILE A 127 -11.02 15.65 -6.34
C ILE A 127 -9.57 16.02 -6.57
N ASP A 128 -8.76 15.88 -5.53
CA ASP A 128 -7.32 15.90 -5.64
C ASP A 128 -6.81 14.48 -5.87
N ARG A 129 -6.02 14.32 -6.94
CA ARG A 129 -5.47 13.01 -7.31
C ARG A 129 -3.96 13.07 -7.37
N SER A 130 -3.33 12.07 -6.76
CA SER A 130 -1.87 11.94 -6.75
C SER A 130 -1.46 10.48 -6.89
N ILE A 131 -0.22 10.26 -7.35
CA ILE A 131 0.38 8.93 -7.47
C ILE A 131 1.59 8.89 -6.56
N TRP A 132 1.63 7.85 -5.74
CA TRP A 132 2.65 7.61 -4.74
C TRP A 132 3.36 6.29 -5.00
N GLN A 133 4.65 6.25 -4.75
CA GLN A 133 5.44 5.04 -4.75
C GLN A 133 5.67 4.59 -3.30
N ASN A 134 5.35 3.33 -3.00
CA ASN A 134 5.67 2.75 -1.71
C ASN A 134 7.19 2.64 -1.54
N ARG A 135 7.68 2.94 -0.35
CA ARG A 135 9.10 2.88 0.01
C ARG A 135 9.32 1.80 1.08
N PRO A 136 9.38 0.52 0.67
CA PRO A 136 9.58 -0.58 1.62
C PRO A 136 10.91 -0.47 2.37
N ASP A 137 11.94 0.11 1.75
CA ASP A 137 13.24 0.39 2.35
C ASP A 137 13.19 1.41 3.51
N LEU A 138 12.15 2.24 3.56
CA LEU A 138 11.91 3.25 4.61
C LEU A 138 10.81 2.83 5.57
N SER A 139 10.03 1.81 5.23
CA SER A 139 8.88 1.33 5.99
C SER A 139 9.30 0.33 7.06
N HIS A 140 8.46 0.13 8.06
CA HIS A 140 8.56 -0.96 9.02
C HIS A 140 7.28 -1.79 8.99
N VAL A 141 7.41 -3.03 8.51
CA VAL A 141 6.33 -4.01 8.50
C VAL A 141 6.84 -5.23 9.26
N PRO A 142 6.44 -5.43 10.52
CA PRO A 142 6.89 -6.56 11.32
C PRO A 142 6.34 -7.88 10.78
N GLU A 143 7.03 -8.99 11.02
CA GLU A 143 6.58 -10.34 10.62
C GLU A 143 5.24 -10.71 11.24
N SER A 144 5.02 -10.30 12.50
CA SER A 144 3.75 -10.47 13.19
C SER A 144 3.08 -9.12 13.38
N LEU A 145 2.03 -8.87 12.63
CA LEU A 145 1.25 -7.64 12.73
C LEU A 145 0.46 -7.61 14.05
N ARG A 146 0.43 -6.45 14.70
CA ARG A 146 -0.39 -6.21 15.89
C ARG A 146 -1.89 -6.22 15.60
N LEU A 147 -2.28 -5.82 14.40
CA LEU A 147 -3.67 -5.68 13.95
C LEU A 147 -3.88 -6.39 12.63
N GLU A 148 -4.97 -7.12 12.54
CA GLU A 148 -5.52 -7.57 11.28
C GLU A 148 -6.15 -6.40 10.52
N ASN A 149 -6.26 -6.50 9.20
CA ASN A 149 -6.80 -5.41 8.37
C ASN A 149 -8.25 -5.02 8.75
N ASN A 150 -9.06 -5.97 9.21
CA ASN A 150 -10.44 -5.74 9.66
C ASN A 150 -10.54 -5.08 11.04
N GLU A 151 -9.45 -5.02 11.81
CA GLU A 151 -9.38 -4.34 13.11
C GLU A 151 -8.98 -2.86 12.97
N ILE A 152 -8.55 -2.43 11.78
CA ILE A 152 -8.10 -1.06 11.56
C ILE A 152 -9.33 -0.14 11.48
N GLY A 153 -9.47 0.73 12.49
CA GLY A 153 -10.51 1.76 12.54
C GLY A 153 -9.96 3.17 12.41
N PHE A 154 -8.63 3.35 12.57
CA PHE A 154 -7.97 4.64 12.57
C PHE A 154 -6.69 4.62 11.75
N VAL A 155 -6.44 5.72 11.02
CA VAL A 155 -5.23 5.94 10.24
C VAL A 155 -4.69 7.33 10.57
N HIS A 156 -3.41 7.40 10.94
CA HIS A 156 -2.68 8.65 11.10
C HIS A 156 -1.66 8.79 9.98
N ASP A 157 -1.69 9.90 9.28
CA ASP A 157 -0.79 10.20 8.17
C ASP A 157 -0.03 11.50 8.44
N ILE A 158 1.27 11.48 8.24
CA ILE A 158 2.13 12.65 8.27
C ILE A 158 2.73 12.85 6.89
N ARG A 159 2.48 14.01 6.28
CA ARG A 159 3.16 14.43 5.06
C ARG A 159 4.35 15.30 5.43
N LEU A 160 5.52 14.83 5.05
CA LEU A 160 6.79 15.53 5.23
C LEU A 160 7.21 16.11 3.89
N TYR A 161 7.59 17.37 3.91
CA TYR A 161 8.03 18.13 2.74
C TYR A 161 9.54 18.44 2.88
N PRO A 162 10.43 17.53 2.43
CA PRO A 162 11.87 17.76 2.51
C PRO A 162 12.29 19.07 1.81
N ASN A 163 13.34 19.70 2.31
CA ASN A 163 14.01 20.75 1.57
C ASN A 163 14.55 20.19 0.25
N PHE A 164 14.65 21.04 -0.77
CA PHE A 164 15.25 20.63 -2.04
C PHE A 164 16.70 20.14 -1.81
N GLY A 165 16.98 18.93 -2.29
CA GLY A 165 18.28 18.27 -2.10
C GLY A 165 18.41 17.45 -0.81
N ALA A 166 17.48 17.53 0.14
CA ALA A 166 17.54 16.79 1.41
C ALA A 166 16.81 15.43 1.39
N VAL A 167 16.22 15.03 0.26
CA VAL A 167 15.42 13.79 0.18
C VAL A 167 16.20 12.56 0.61
N GLU A 168 17.46 12.42 0.17
CA GLU A 168 18.27 11.26 0.52
C GLU A 168 18.71 11.29 2.00
N GLU A 169 18.99 12.46 2.56
CA GLU A 169 19.29 12.59 4.00
C GLU A 169 18.07 12.20 4.84
N VAL A 170 16.87 12.62 4.42
CA VAL A 170 15.60 12.20 5.05
C VAL A 170 15.41 10.69 4.94
N ALA A 171 15.70 10.09 3.77
CA ALA A 171 15.62 8.65 3.57
C ALA A 171 16.59 7.89 4.49
N GLU A 172 17.83 8.38 4.66
CA GLU A 172 18.79 7.79 5.59
C GLU A 172 18.32 7.81 7.05
N ILE A 173 17.68 8.90 7.47
CA ILE A 173 17.08 8.97 8.82
C ILE A 173 15.97 7.93 8.96
N PHE A 174 15.11 7.76 7.95
CA PHE A 174 14.07 6.72 8.00
C PHE A 174 14.63 5.31 8.06
N ARG A 175 15.73 5.01 7.35
CA ARG A 175 16.41 3.71 7.44
C ARG A 175 16.92 3.45 8.86
N LYS A 176 17.50 4.47 9.52
CA LYS A 176 17.92 4.38 10.92
C LYS A 176 16.73 4.15 11.85
N ILE A 177 15.62 4.89 11.68
CA ILE A 177 14.40 4.68 12.46
C ILE A 177 13.84 3.27 12.21
N THR A 178 13.90 2.75 10.98
CA THR A 178 13.47 1.37 10.66
C THR A 178 14.36 0.34 11.37
N ALA A 179 15.68 0.53 11.36
CA ALA A 179 16.60 -0.33 12.09
C ALA A 179 16.33 -0.29 13.60
N LEU A 180 16.01 0.87 14.15
CA LEU A 180 15.66 1.05 15.56
C LEU A 180 14.33 0.34 15.89
N ASN A 181 13.32 0.42 15.01
CA ASN A 181 12.07 -0.33 15.18
C ASN A 181 12.32 -1.85 15.26
N VAL A 182 13.19 -2.36 14.37
CA VAL A 182 13.55 -3.79 14.37
C VAL A 182 14.30 -4.17 15.63
N SER A 183 15.32 -3.41 16.04
CA SER A 183 16.11 -3.70 17.25
C SER A 183 15.29 -3.60 18.53
N SER A 184 14.27 -2.72 18.56
CA SER A 184 13.32 -2.60 19.68
C SER A 184 12.16 -3.61 19.60
N ASN A 185 12.16 -4.50 18.61
CA ASN A 185 11.14 -5.55 18.41
C ASN A 185 9.71 -4.99 18.37
N LEU A 186 9.51 -3.85 17.69
CA LEU A 186 8.19 -3.23 17.58
C LEU A 186 7.28 -4.03 16.63
N ASN A 187 6.02 -4.16 17.01
CA ASN A 187 4.98 -4.83 16.22
C ASN A 187 4.01 -3.84 15.55
N SER A 188 4.23 -2.55 15.72
CA SER A 188 3.48 -1.48 15.06
C SER A 188 3.96 -1.31 13.61
N ARG A 189 3.02 -1.26 12.68
CA ARG A 189 3.30 -1.02 11.26
C ARG A 189 3.45 0.47 10.98
N ARG A 190 4.53 0.84 10.27
CA ARG A 190 4.75 2.17 9.74
C ARG A 190 5.03 2.07 8.24
N LEU A 191 4.18 2.67 7.42
CA LEU A 191 4.33 2.68 5.97
C LEU A 191 4.84 4.04 5.51
N VAL A 192 5.79 4.04 4.58
CA VAL A 192 6.33 5.24 3.95
C VAL A 192 6.09 5.16 2.45
N ALA A 193 5.64 6.27 1.87
CA ALA A 193 5.52 6.40 0.43
C ALA A 193 6.00 7.79 -0.02
N GLU A 194 6.49 7.86 -1.23
CA GLU A 194 7.00 9.06 -1.87
C GLU A 194 6.03 9.53 -2.95
N LEU A 195 5.75 10.83 -3.01
CA LEU A 195 4.91 11.43 -4.04
C LEU A 195 5.67 11.46 -5.37
N VAL A 196 5.14 10.76 -6.37
CA VAL A 196 5.71 10.71 -7.73
C VAL A 196 5.02 11.69 -8.67
N VAL A 197 3.68 11.76 -8.58
CA VAL A 197 2.87 12.70 -9.36
C VAL A 197 1.90 13.41 -8.45
N GLY A 198 2.02 14.71 -8.35
CA GLY A 198 1.18 15.56 -7.51
C GLY A 198 1.81 16.91 -7.25
N PRO A 199 1.14 17.77 -6.47
CA PRO A 199 1.66 19.10 -6.13
C PRO A 199 2.78 19.01 -5.08
N GLU A 200 3.60 20.05 -5.03
CA GLU A 200 4.57 20.33 -3.94
C GLU A 200 5.71 19.31 -3.74
N THR A 201 6.06 18.52 -4.76
CA THR A 201 7.21 17.58 -4.66
C THR A 201 8.50 18.29 -4.25
N PRO A 202 9.41 17.64 -3.49
CA PRO A 202 9.31 16.29 -2.93
C PRO A 202 8.43 16.22 -1.68
N VAL A 203 7.67 15.11 -1.53
CA VAL A 203 6.83 14.82 -0.36
C VAL A 203 6.96 13.35 0.01
N LEU A 204 7.07 13.05 1.28
CA LEU A 204 6.97 11.72 1.85
C LEU A 204 5.72 11.62 2.74
N SER A 205 4.92 10.59 2.58
CA SER A 205 3.82 10.24 3.47
C SER A 205 4.27 9.14 4.41
N VAL A 206 4.01 9.30 5.69
CA VAL A 206 4.27 8.33 6.74
C VAL A 206 2.96 7.98 7.40
N THR A 207 2.54 6.72 7.28
CA THR A 207 1.21 6.27 7.69
C THR A 207 1.32 5.22 8.78
N TRP A 208 0.55 5.41 9.85
CA TRP A 208 0.31 4.42 10.91
C TRP A 208 -1.16 4.03 10.95
N VAL A 209 -1.43 2.86 11.48
CA VAL A 209 -2.78 2.31 11.63
C VAL A 209 -3.01 1.85 13.06
N ALA A 210 -4.24 2.01 13.55
CA ALA A 210 -4.67 1.64 14.89
C ALA A 210 -6.15 1.21 14.90
N ARG A 211 -6.64 0.67 16.02
CA ARG A 211 -8.08 0.39 16.19
C ARG A 211 -8.88 1.67 16.26
N ASP A 212 -8.36 2.63 17.02
CA ASP A 212 -8.94 3.96 17.22
C ASP A 212 -7.83 4.95 17.58
N ARG A 213 -8.21 6.20 17.82
CA ARG A 213 -7.28 7.27 18.18
C ARG A 213 -6.57 7.01 19.51
N GLU A 214 -7.25 6.48 20.53
CA GLU A 214 -6.68 6.19 21.83
C GLU A 214 -5.61 5.10 21.72
N ASP A 215 -5.91 4.01 21.01
CA ASP A 215 -4.97 2.92 20.70
C ASP A 215 -3.73 3.45 19.96
N TYR A 216 -3.91 4.40 19.02
CA TYR A 216 -2.80 5.03 18.31
C TYR A 216 -1.84 5.74 19.27
N TYR A 217 -2.35 6.66 20.10
CA TYR A 217 -1.48 7.43 20.98
C TYR A 217 -0.84 6.56 22.06
N ALA A 218 -1.56 5.58 22.61
CA ALA A 218 -1.00 4.62 23.56
C ALA A 218 0.15 3.82 22.93
N GLN A 219 -0.04 3.31 21.71
CA GLN A 219 1.01 2.56 20.99
C GLN A 219 2.20 3.47 20.67
N ARG A 220 1.97 4.71 20.21
CA ARG A 220 3.06 5.65 19.90
C ARG A 220 3.90 6.01 21.12
N ALA A 221 3.27 6.13 22.29
CA ALA A 221 3.98 6.35 23.57
C ALA A 221 4.87 5.14 23.91
N GLN A 222 4.35 3.91 23.82
CA GLN A 222 5.10 2.68 24.06
C GLN A 222 6.25 2.51 23.07
N ASP A 223 6.01 2.73 21.78
CA ASP A 223 7.04 2.65 20.75
C ASP A 223 8.16 3.67 21.00
N GLY A 224 7.79 4.91 21.36
CA GLY A 224 8.75 5.97 21.67
C GLY A 224 9.60 5.65 22.90
N GLU A 225 9.01 5.08 23.94
CA GLU A 225 9.72 4.64 25.14
C GLU A 225 10.70 3.49 24.82
N ALA A 226 10.26 2.50 24.03
CA ALA A 226 11.08 1.37 23.61
C ALA A 226 12.28 1.78 22.74
N MET A 227 12.11 2.79 21.89
CA MET A 227 13.19 3.32 21.03
C MET A 227 14.11 4.33 21.73
N GLY A 228 13.66 4.94 22.82
CA GLY A 228 14.45 5.82 23.68
C GLY A 228 14.88 7.16 23.05
N GLU A 229 15.97 7.73 23.59
CA GLU A 229 16.47 9.07 23.21
C GLU A 229 16.95 9.13 21.75
N GLU A 230 17.51 8.04 21.22
CA GLU A 230 18.00 7.98 19.85
C GLU A 230 16.87 8.28 18.84
N TYR A 231 15.67 7.76 19.09
CA TYR A 231 14.49 8.05 18.25
C TYR A 231 14.15 9.54 18.26
N GLN A 232 14.17 10.18 19.44
CA GLN A 232 13.88 11.61 19.54
C GLN A 232 14.90 12.45 18.78
N GLU A 233 16.18 12.07 18.84
CA GLU A 233 17.22 12.75 18.09
C GLU A 233 17.04 12.61 16.59
N LEU A 234 16.70 11.41 16.09
CA LEU A 234 16.42 11.14 14.67
C LEU A 234 15.19 11.95 14.19
N VAL A 235 14.12 12.02 14.99
CA VAL A 235 12.94 12.83 14.66
C VAL A 235 13.31 14.32 14.61
N ASN A 236 14.11 14.83 15.55
CA ASN A 236 14.56 16.21 15.55
C ASN A 236 15.45 16.53 14.34
N GLN A 237 16.28 15.59 13.88
CA GLN A 237 17.06 15.74 12.64
C GLN A 237 16.13 15.79 11.43
N LEU A 238 15.15 14.86 11.34
CA LEU A 238 14.15 14.81 10.28
C LEU A 238 13.39 16.13 10.13
N LEU A 239 12.92 16.70 11.23
CA LEU A 239 12.16 17.96 11.22
C LEU A 239 12.99 19.14 10.72
N ARG A 240 14.31 19.18 10.99
CA ARG A 240 15.21 20.22 10.46
C ARG A 240 15.44 20.15 8.96
N LEU A 241 15.28 18.98 8.37
CA LEU A 241 15.44 18.75 6.92
C LEU A 241 14.17 19.03 6.13
N CYS A 242 13.04 19.25 6.79
CA CYS A 242 11.76 19.51 6.16
C CYS A 242 11.37 20.99 6.26
N ARG A 243 10.87 21.56 5.15
CA ARG A 243 10.32 22.92 5.09
C ARG A 243 8.89 23.03 5.64
N LYS A 244 8.18 21.88 5.69
CA LYS A 244 6.78 21.81 6.12
C LYS A 244 6.48 20.36 6.55
N PHE A 245 5.54 20.20 7.46
CA PHE A 245 4.88 18.93 7.73
C PHE A 245 3.39 19.15 7.98
N GLU A 246 2.57 18.19 7.58
CA GLU A 246 1.13 18.17 7.79
C GLU A 246 0.76 16.86 8.46
N GLN A 247 -0.23 16.91 9.34
CA GLN A 247 -0.74 15.73 10.03
C GLN A 247 -2.24 15.62 9.78
N GLN A 248 -2.70 14.43 9.48
CA GLN A 248 -4.10 14.18 9.24
C GLN A 248 -4.54 12.86 9.87
N ASP A 249 -5.63 12.92 10.60
CA ASP A 249 -6.32 11.77 11.17
C ASP A 249 -7.49 11.36 10.28
N TYR A 250 -7.65 10.05 10.10
CA TYR A 250 -8.74 9.48 9.32
C TYR A 250 -9.40 8.34 10.11
N THR A 251 -10.72 8.23 9.96
CA THR A 251 -11.48 7.04 10.34
C THR A 251 -11.54 6.09 9.15
N ALA A 252 -11.15 4.84 9.33
CA ALA A 252 -11.23 3.84 8.28
C ALA A 252 -12.69 3.49 7.98
N ARG A 253 -13.02 3.38 6.68
CA ARG A 253 -14.38 3.08 6.18
C ARG A 253 -14.33 1.82 5.33
N GLN A 254 -14.22 0.68 6.02
CA GLN A 254 -14.16 -0.64 5.38
C GLN A 254 -15.41 -0.95 4.57
N ASP A 255 -16.57 -0.41 5.01
CA ASP A 255 -17.86 -0.54 4.34
C ASP A 255 -17.93 0.14 2.95
N LEU A 256 -17.01 1.07 2.67
CA LEU A 256 -16.84 1.74 1.38
C LEU A 256 -15.68 1.18 0.55
N GLY A 257 -14.84 0.36 1.19
CA GLY A 257 -13.68 -0.26 0.59
C GLY A 257 -14.01 -1.43 -0.33
N TYR A 258 -12.98 -1.93 -1.02
CA TYR A 258 -13.07 -3.12 -1.86
C TYR A 258 -11.75 -3.89 -1.78
N GLN A 259 -11.85 -5.20 -1.64
CA GLN A 259 -10.72 -6.12 -1.75
C GLN A 259 -11.07 -7.15 -2.84
N PRO A 260 -10.19 -7.37 -3.82
CA PRO A 260 -10.39 -8.43 -4.80
C PRO A 260 -10.49 -9.80 -4.12
N SER A 261 -11.34 -10.66 -4.64
CA SER A 261 -11.33 -12.07 -4.25
C SER A 261 -10.15 -12.74 -4.93
N ASN A 262 -9.25 -13.32 -4.17
CA ASN A 262 -8.13 -14.13 -4.68
C ASN A 262 -8.65 -15.43 -5.32
#